data_2f8c7a9f4081110bd96dde32c37a4169
#
_entry.id   2f8c7a9f4081110bd96dde32c37a4169
#
_cell.length_a   1.000
_cell.length_b   1.000
_cell.length_c   1.000
_cell.angle_alpha   90.00
_cell.angle_beta   90.00
_cell.angle_gamma   90.00
#
_symmetry.space_group_name_H-M   'P 1'
#
loop_
_entity.id
_entity.type
_entity.pdbx_description
1 polymer ?
#
loop_
_entity_poly.entity_id
_entity_poly.type
_entity_poly.pdbx_seq_one_letter_code
_entity_poly.pdbx_strand_id
1 'polypeptide(L)'
;MQIQGLSWYPGHMTKTKRMIVAEMGHMDAVCEILDARIPLSSRNPDVDEMTAGKPRLIVLNRADQADPRETGRWAAYFRGKGYAVLEANAKGGVGTAQFAAAVRELLKDKLAAYAEKGQVGRTVRVMVLGIPNVGKSTFINKVAHRKTAKAEDRPGVTRSKQWVPVDRTLELLDTPGILWPKFDDVEVGKCLAFTGAIKDDVMDIEELACYLMEYLGRHYADILTERYKIDVEEGDMGYDLLTKAGRKRGFLMRGAEVDTERMARILLDEFRGGKLGRFTLETVEEVQG
;
A
#
# COMPACT_ATOMS: atom_id res chain seq x y z
N MET A 1 10.64 20.38 3.16
CA MET A 1 10.22 19.60 1.96
C MET A 1 9.03 20.25 1.29
N GLN A 2 9.14 20.67 0.03
CA GLN A 2 7.98 21.17 -0.73
C GLN A 2 7.17 20.00 -1.30
N ILE A 3 6.53 19.20 -0.43
CA ILE A 3 5.48 18.27 -0.86
C ILE A 3 4.15 19.04 -1.04
N GLN A 4 3.98 20.18 -0.36
CA GLN A 4 2.87 21.09 -0.60
C GLN A 4 2.93 21.65 -2.03
N GLY A 5 1.97 21.26 -2.85
CA GLY A 5 1.85 21.71 -4.24
C GLY A 5 2.41 20.77 -5.29
N LEU A 6 2.83 19.55 -4.94
CA LEU A 6 3.14 18.52 -5.92
C LEU A 6 1.84 18.13 -6.65
N SER A 7 1.51 18.94 -7.67
CA SER A 7 0.45 18.63 -8.64
C SER A 7 0.96 17.53 -9.59
N TRP A 8 1.25 16.35 -9.00
CA TRP A 8 1.68 15.19 -9.77
C TRP A 8 0.47 14.32 -10.07
N TYR A 9 -0.35 14.81 -10.98
CA TYR A 9 -1.49 14.06 -11.48
C TYR A 9 -1.33 13.83 -12.98
N PRO A 10 -0.63 12.76 -13.38
CA PRO A 10 -0.49 12.43 -14.80
C PRO A 10 -1.86 12.26 -15.46
N GLY A 11 -2.03 12.74 -16.69
CA GLY A 11 -3.30 12.66 -17.43
C GLY A 11 -3.86 11.24 -17.55
N HIS A 12 -3.02 10.19 -17.38
CA HIS A 12 -3.49 8.80 -17.33
C HIS A 12 -4.31 8.48 -16.07
N MET A 13 -4.13 9.19 -14.95
CA MET A 13 -4.92 8.98 -13.73
C MET A 13 -6.35 9.47 -13.87
N THR A 14 -6.57 10.63 -14.53
CA THR A 14 -7.92 11.08 -14.90
C THR A 14 -8.63 10.05 -15.79
N LYS A 15 -7.90 9.48 -16.74
CA LYS A 15 -8.44 8.42 -17.62
C LYS A 15 -8.79 7.18 -16.79
N THR A 16 -7.94 6.80 -15.83
CA THR A 16 -8.20 5.67 -14.93
C THR A 16 -9.43 5.91 -14.07
N LYS A 17 -9.58 7.11 -13.46
CA LYS A 17 -10.77 7.47 -12.68
C LYS A 17 -12.06 7.30 -13.52
N ARG A 18 -12.08 7.85 -14.73
CA ARG A 18 -13.22 7.69 -15.64
C ARG A 18 -13.52 6.23 -15.99
N MET A 19 -12.49 5.44 -16.21
CA MET A 19 -12.62 4.00 -16.50
C MET A 19 -13.21 3.26 -15.29
N ILE A 20 -12.75 3.53 -14.07
CA ILE A 20 -13.29 2.92 -12.84
C ILE A 20 -14.78 3.21 -12.73
N VAL A 21 -15.19 4.46 -12.85
CA VAL A 21 -16.59 4.88 -12.75
C VAL A 21 -17.45 4.19 -13.84
N ALA A 22 -16.96 4.13 -15.09
CA ALA A 22 -17.67 3.51 -16.19
C ALA A 22 -17.88 2.00 -16.00
N GLU A 23 -16.91 1.30 -15.41
CA GLU A 23 -16.99 -0.15 -15.17
C GLU A 23 -17.79 -0.51 -13.91
N MET A 24 -18.01 0.45 -13.00
CA MET A 24 -18.60 0.18 -11.68
C MET A 24 -20.00 -0.45 -11.77
N GLY A 25 -20.78 -0.11 -12.78
CA GLY A 25 -22.11 -0.72 -13.01
C GLY A 25 -22.07 -2.23 -13.20
N HIS A 26 -20.97 -2.76 -13.70
CA HIS A 26 -20.77 -4.19 -13.97
C HIS A 26 -20.15 -4.97 -12.81
N MET A 27 -19.76 -4.28 -11.74
CA MET A 27 -19.09 -4.90 -10.57
C MET A 27 -20.10 -5.32 -9.52
N ASP A 28 -19.84 -6.46 -8.90
CA ASP A 28 -20.60 -6.96 -7.74
C ASP A 28 -20.02 -6.46 -6.41
N ALA A 29 -18.68 -6.31 -6.34
CA ALA A 29 -17.95 -5.78 -5.20
C ALA A 29 -16.67 -5.07 -5.62
N VAL A 30 -16.05 -4.40 -4.68
CA VAL A 30 -14.72 -3.76 -4.81
C VAL A 30 -13.77 -4.38 -3.80
N CYS A 31 -12.55 -4.69 -4.24
CA CYS A 31 -11.41 -5.03 -3.41
C CYS A 31 -10.44 -3.84 -3.39
N GLU A 32 -10.32 -3.17 -2.26
CA GLU A 32 -9.38 -2.07 -2.06
C GLU A 32 -8.13 -2.61 -1.36
N ILE A 33 -6.97 -2.57 -2.04
CA ILE A 33 -5.70 -3.03 -1.49
C ILE A 33 -4.95 -1.85 -0.90
N LEU A 34 -4.68 -1.94 0.40
CA LEU A 34 -3.92 -0.97 1.19
C LEU A 34 -2.58 -1.56 1.63
N ASP A 35 -1.59 -0.70 1.86
CA ASP A 35 -0.33 -1.11 2.48
C ASP A 35 -0.49 -1.10 4.01
N ALA A 36 -0.33 -2.24 4.66
CA ALA A 36 -0.51 -2.37 6.10
C ALA A 36 0.47 -1.52 6.93
N ARG A 37 1.54 -1.00 6.33
CA ARG A 37 2.50 -0.07 6.98
C ARG A 37 2.00 1.37 7.03
N ILE A 38 1.08 1.73 6.10
CA ILE A 38 0.48 3.06 5.95
C ILE A 38 -1.01 2.91 5.56
N PRO A 39 -1.86 2.31 6.42
CA PRO A 39 -3.21 1.91 6.06
C PRO A 39 -4.11 3.07 5.63
N LEU A 40 -3.98 4.24 6.28
CA LEU A 40 -4.77 5.42 5.94
C LEU A 40 -4.22 6.15 4.72
N SER A 41 -2.92 6.46 4.70
CA SER A 41 -2.28 7.16 3.59
C SER A 41 -2.31 6.37 2.29
N SER A 42 -2.37 5.02 2.34
CA SER A 42 -2.53 4.20 1.13
C SER A 42 -3.96 4.13 0.62
N ARG A 43 -4.93 4.70 1.32
CA ARG A 43 -6.33 4.76 0.93
C ARG A 43 -6.59 6.03 0.12
N ASN A 44 -6.95 5.85 -1.14
CA ASN A 44 -7.32 6.99 -1.99
C ASN A 44 -8.71 7.52 -1.58
N PRO A 45 -8.86 8.79 -1.15
CA PRO A 45 -10.14 9.35 -0.69
C PRO A 45 -11.23 9.34 -1.77
N ASP A 46 -10.86 9.44 -3.05
CA ASP A 46 -11.81 9.40 -4.17
C ASP A 46 -12.51 8.03 -4.34
N VAL A 47 -11.96 6.96 -3.72
CA VAL A 47 -12.50 5.60 -3.88
C VAL A 47 -13.91 5.48 -3.31
N ASP A 48 -14.22 6.19 -2.21
CA ASP A 48 -15.55 6.13 -1.60
C ASP A 48 -16.63 6.66 -2.55
N GLU A 49 -16.36 7.79 -3.21
CA GLU A 49 -17.27 8.37 -4.22
C GLU A 49 -17.37 7.49 -5.47
N MET A 50 -16.23 7.06 -6.02
CA MET A 50 -16.17 6.26 -7.24
C MET A 50 -16.87 4.91 -7.11
N THR A 51 -16.93 4.35 -5.90
CA THR A 51 -17.46 3.00 -5.64
C THR A 51 -18.73 2.99 -4.79
N ALA A 52 -19.40 4.15 -4.69
CA ALA A 52 -20.60 4.30 -3.87
C ALA A 52 -21.63 3.18 -4.11
N GLY A 53 -22.16 2.64 -3.02
CA GLY A 53 -23.16 1.56 -3.06
C GLY A 53 -22.65 0.16 -3.39
N LYS A 54 -21.35 -0.04 -3.54
CA LYS A 54 -20.78 -1.37 -3.74
C LYS A 54 -20.21 -1.95 -2.43
N PRO A 55 -20.51 -3.23 -2.14
CA PRO A 55 -19.82 -3.94 -1.05
C PRO A 55 -18.31 -3.88 -1.24
N ARG A 56 -17.56 -3.65 -0.14
CA ARG A 56 -16.11 -3.48 -0.21
C ARG A 56 -15.38 -4.43 0.72
N LEU A 57 -14.36 -5.09 0.16
CA LEU A 57 -13.34 -5.83 0.90
C LEU A 57 -12.05 -5.00 0.92
N ILE A 58 -11.59 -4.63 2.11
CA ILE A 58 -10.26 -4.04 2.31
C ILE A 58 -9.26 -5.16 2.51
N VAL A 59 -8.16 -5.12 1.78
CA VAL A 59 -7.02 -6.01 1.94
C VAL A 59 -5.84 -5.22 2.49
N LEU A 60 -5.45 -5.48 3.73
CA LEU A 60 -4.23 -4.97 4.36
C LEU A 60 -3.05 -5.83 3.88
N ASN A 61 -2.45 -5.44 2.75
CA ASN A 61 -1.33 -6.17 2.15
C ASN A 61 -0.01 -5.80 2.81
N ARG A 62 1.03 -6.63 2.65
CA ARG A 62 2.33 -6.50 3.31
C ARG A 62 2.23 -6.60 4.85
N ALA A 63 1.25 -7.31 5.38
CA ALA A 63 1.08 -7.53 6.81
C ALA A 63 2.29 -8.20 7.49
N ASP A 64 3.14 -8.87 6.71
CA ASP A 64 4.43 -9.42 7.14
C ASP A 64 5.51 -8.35 7.41
N GLN A 65 5.33 -7.13 6.90
CA GLN A 65 6.24 -5.99 7.06
C GLN A 65 5.69 -4.93 8.02
N ALA A 66 4.43 -5.04 8.42
CA ALA A 66 3.76 -4.12 9.33
C ALA A 66 3.79 -4.64 10.77
N ASP A 67 3.64 -3.74 11.76
CA ASP A 67 3.43 -4.10 13.15
C ASP A 67 2.12 -4.92 13.26
N PRO A 68 2.17 -6.15 13.84
CA PRO A 68 1.01 -7.01 13.92
C PRO A 68 -0.10 -6.46 14.83
N ARG A 69 0.26 -5.70 15.89
CA ARG A 69 -0.72 -5.08 16.79
C ARG A 69 -1.47 -3.96 16.09
N GLU A 70 -0.72 -3.07 15.41
CA GLU A 70 -1.33 -2.00 14.63
C GLU A 70 -2.14 -2.54 13.45
N THR A 71 -1.66 -3.58 12.76
CA THR A 71 -2.43 -4.24 11.68
C THR A 71 -3.79 -4.75 12.21
N GLY A 72 -3.80 -5.38 13.40
CA GLY A 72 -5.04 -5.83 14.05
C GLY A 72 -5.97 -4.67 14.44
N ARG A 73 -5.43 -3.55 14.97
CA ARG A 73 -6.20 -2.34 15.29
C ARG A 73 -6.81 -1.71 14.03
N TRP A 74 -6.04 -1.59 12.97
CA TRP A 74 -6.54 -1.09 11.67
C TRP A 74 -7.60 -2.00 11.07
N ALA A 75 -7.43 -3.32 11.17
CA ALA A 75 -8.45 -4.26 10.72
C ALA A 75 -9.76 -4.08 11.50
N ALA A 76 -9.69 -3.89 12.82
CA ALA A 76 -10.86 -3.60 13.65
C ALA A 76 -11.50 -2.25 13.29
N TYR A 77 -10.69 -1.20 13.08
CA TYR A 77 -11.15 0.12 12.66
C TYR A 77 -11.97 0.05 11.35
N PHE A 78 -11.43 -0.60 10.32
CA PHE A 78 -12.14 -0.72 9.04
C PHE A 78 -13.41 -1.59 9.15
N ARG A 79 -13.38 -2.66 9.95
CA ARG A 79 -14.61 -3.44 10.24
C ARG A 79 -15.66 -2.59 10.94
N GLY A 80 -15.28 -1.74 11.89
CA GLY A 80 -16.15 -0.77 12.55
C GLY A 80 -16.77 0.26 11.59
N LYS A 81 -16.12 0.52 10.45
CA LYS A 81 -16.67 1.34 9.35
C LYS A 81 -17.58 0.56 8.40
N GLY A 82 -17.83 -0.72 8.65
CA GLY A 82 -18.70 -1.58 7.83
C GLY A 82 -18.03 -2.28 6.66
N TYR A 83 -16.68 -2.26 6.57
CA TYR A 83 -15.95 -2.98 5.54
C TYR A 83 -15.62 -4.42 5.95
N ALA A 84 -15.63 -5.35 5.00
CA ALA A 84 -14.93 -6.62 5.19
C ALA A 84 -13.43 -6.38 5.12
N VAL A 85 -12.64 -7.11 5.93
CA VAL A 85 -11.18 -6.90 6.00
C VAL A 85 -10.44 -8.24 5.95
N LEU A 86 -9.42 -8.29 5.10
CA LEU A 86 -8.49 -9.41 4.96
C LEU A 86 -7.06 -8.92 5.15
N GLU A 87 -6.30 -9.55 6.04
CA GLU A 87 -4.87 -9.32 6.20
C GLU A 87 -4.11 -10.25 5.27
N ALA A 88 -3.12 -9.73 4.52
CA ALA A 88 -2.43 -10.50 3.50
C ALA A 88 -0.93 -10.16 3.39
N ASN A 89 -0.17 -11.19 3.01
CA ASN A 89 1.15 -11.07 2.42
C ASN A 89 1.08 -11.67 1.01
N ALA A 90 0.86 -10.84 0.02
CA ALA A 90 0.73 -11.29 -1.37
C ALA A 90 2.00 -12.00 -1.88
N LYS A 91 3.20 -11.56 -1.48
CA LYS A 91 4.47 -12.17 -1.88
C LYS A 91 4.63 -13.58 -1.28
N GLY A 92 4.36 -13.73 0.01
CA GLY A 92 4.41 -15.02 0.71
C GLY A 92 3.19 -15.91 0.49
N GLY A 93 2.08 -15.37 -0.01
CA GLY A 93 0.82 -16.08 -0.24
C GLY A 93 -0.06 -16.24 1.00
N VAL A 94 0.32 -15.66 2.13
CA VAL A 94 -0.50 -15.68 3.35
C VAL A 94 -1.73 -14.78 3.14
N GLY A 95 -2.89 -15.23 3.59
CA GLY A 95 -4.16 -14.50 3.46
C GLY A 95 -4.80 -14.61 2.06
N THR A 96 -4.02 -14.87 1.00
CA THR A 96 -4.56 -14.88 -0.38
C THR A 96 -5.51 -16.06 -0.66
N ALA A 97 -5.32 -17.19 0.00
CA ALA A 97 -6.20 -18.36 -0.13
C ALA A 97 -7.61 -18.10 0.41
N GLN A 98 -7.76 -17.22 1.39
CA GLN A 98 -9.04 -16.85 2.00
C GLN A 98 -9.84 -15.84 1.17
N PHE A 99 -9.24 -15.23 0.15
CA PHE A 99 -9.83 -14.15 -0.63
C PHE A 99 -11.18 -14.53 -1.26
N ALA A 100 -11.25 -15.66 -1.95
CA ALA A 100 -12.48 -16.09 -2.62
C ALA A 100 -13.62 -16.36 -1.62
N ALA A 101 -13.30 -16.94 -0.46
CA ALA A 101 -14.28 -17.15 0.63
C ALA A 101 -14.73 -15.81 1.23
N ALA A 102 -13.82 -14.87 1.47
CA ALA A 102 -14.14 -13.54 1.98
C ALA A 102 -15.08 -12.75 1.05
N VAL A 103 -14.84 -12.82 -0.28
CA VAL A 103 -15.71 -12.20 -1.30
C VAL A 103 -17.11 -12.84 -1.29
N ARG A 104 -17.22 -14.17 -1.19
CA ARG A 104 -18.50 -14.86 -1.15
C ARG A 104 -19.27 -14.54 0.12
N GLU A 105 -18.60 -14.46 1.28
CA GLU A 105 -19.26 -14.05 2.54
C GLU A 105 -19.73 -12.60 2.45
N LEU A 106 -18.91 -11.68 1.90
CA LEU A 106 -19.29 -10.28 1.68
C LEU A 106 -20.57 -10.16 0.82
N LEU A 107 -20.75 -11.06 -0.14
CA LEU A 107 -21.84 -11.03 -1.12
C LEU A 107 -22.93 -12.07 -0.83
N LYS A 108 -22.96 -12.71 0.34
CA LYS A 108 -23.84 -13.86 0.61
C LYS A 108 -25.31 -13.57 0.33
N ASP A 109 -25.83 -12.42 0.77
CA ASP A 109 -27.24 -12.06 0.57
C ASP A 109 -27.56 -11.83 -0.91
N LYS A 110 -26.64 -11.21 -1.63
CA LYS A 110 -26.75 -10.99 -3.07
C LYS A 110 -26.70 -12.30 -3.85
N LEU A 111 -25.83 -13.22 -3.45
CA LEU A 111 -25.72 -14.55 -4.07
C LEU A 111 -26.97 -15.40 -3.79
N ALA A 112 -27.54 -15.32 -2.60
CA ALA A 112 -28.81 -15.97 -2.27
C ALA A 112 -29.94 -15.43 -3.16
N ALA A 113 -30.07 -14.12 -3.31
CA ALA A 113 -31.07 -13.51 -4.19
C ALA A 113 -30.89 -13.88 -5.66
N TYR A 114 -29.67 -14.12 -6.13
CA TYR A 114 -29.42 -14.65 -7.47
C TYR A 114 -29.87 -16.10 -7.62
N ALA A 115 -29.59 -16.93 -6.61
CA ALA A 115 -30.02 -18.34 -6.60
C ALA A 115 -31.55 -18.47 -6.64
N GLU A 116 -32.28 -17.67 -5.87
CA GLU A 116 -33.75 -17.61 -5.87
C GLU A 116 -34.32 -17.27 -7.25
N LYS A 117 -33.58 -16.44 -8.03
CA LYS A 117 -33.95 -16.09 -9.42
C LYS A 117 -33.46 -17.10 -10.47
N GLY A 118 -32.98 -18.28 -10.05
CA GLY A 118 -32.48 -19.32 -10.94
C GLY A 118 -31.08 -19.03 -11.55
N GLN A 119 -30.38 -18.00 -11.08
CA GLN A 119 -29.04 -17.60 -11.57
C GLN A 119 -27.92 -18.30 -10.75
N VAL A 120 -28.04 -19.59 -10.54
CA VAL A 120 -27.04 -20.38 -9.83
C VAL A 120 -25.73 -20.41 -10.64
N GLY A 121 -24.59 -20.16 -9.99
CA GLY A 121 -23.26 -20.21 -10.65
C GLY A 121 -22.92 -18.97 -11.49
N ARG A 122 -23.67 -17.86 -11.34
CA ARG A 122 -23.32 -16.59 -11.96
C ARG A 122 -21.93 -16.13 -11.52
N THR A 123 -21.13 -15.68 -12.45
CA THR A 123 -19.78 -15.16 -12.19
C THR A 123 -19.87 -13.84 -11.43
N VAL A 124 -19.22 -13.81 -10.27
CA VAL A 124 -19.02 -12.61 -9.44
C VAL A 124 -17.86 -11.79 -10.03
N ARG A 125 -18.06 -10.50 -10.16
CA ARG A 125 -17.10 -9.54 -10.69
C ARG A 125 -16.61 -8.59 -9.60
N VAL A 126 -15.31 -8.60 -9.33
CA VAL A 126 -14.69 -7.76 -8.32
C VAL A 126 -13.64 -6.85 -8.95
N MET A 127 -13.82 -5.55 -8.80
CA MET A 127 -12.79 -4.58 -9.20
C MET A 127 -11.72 -4.47 -8.13
N VAL A 128 -10.45 -4.53 -8.53
CA VAL A 128 -9.31 -4.37 -7.61
C VAL A 128 -8.75 -2.97 -7.74
N LEU A 129 -8.80 -2.21 -6.66
CA LEU A 129 -8.31 -0.84 -6.57
C LEU A 129 -7.13 -0.74 -5.58
N GLY A 130 -6.38 0.34 -5.67
CA GLY A 130 -5.31 0.71 -4.75
C GLY A 130 -4.28 1.61 -5.42
N ILE A 131 -3.45 2.23 -4.61
CA ILE A 131 -2.37 3.11 -5.07
C ILE A 131 -1.30 2.35 -5.88
N PRO A 132 -0.42 3.05 -6.62
CA PRO A 132 0.76 2.42 -7.22
C PRO A 132 1.62 1.70 -6.16
N ASN A 133 2.29 0.64 -6.54
CA ASN A 133 3.23 -0.15 -5.72
C ASN A 133 2.68 -0.80 -4.44
N VAL A 134 1.38 -0.72 -4.17
CA VAL A 134 0.74 -1.39 -3.01
C VAL A 134 0.74 -2.92 -3.12
N GLY A 135 1.10 -3.45 -4.28
CA GLY A 135 1.19 -4.89 -4.53
C GLY A 135 -0.06 -5.52 -5.18
N LYS A 136 -0.91 -4.73 -5.85
CA LYS A 136 -2.14 -5.21 -6.52
C LYS A 136 -1.89 -6.39 -7.44
N SER A 137 -1.03 -6.22 -8.44
CA SER A 137 -0.78 -7.27 -9.45
C SER A 137 -0.16 -8.52 -8.83
N THR A 138 0.69 -8.37 -7.80
CA THR A 138 1.23 -9.50 -7.04
C THR A 138 0.12 -10.25 -6.31
N PHE A 139 -0.80 -9.53 -5.66
CA PHE A 139 -1.95 -10.09 -4.98
C PHE A 139 -2.87 -10.84 -5.96
N ILE A 140 -3.24 -10.21 -7.06
CA ILE A 140 -4.09 -10.80 -8.10
C ILE A 140 -3.47 -12.09 -8.66
N ASN A 141 -2.18 -12.07 -9.00
CA ASN A 141 -1.47 -13.24 -9.50
C ASN A 141 -1.47 -14.39 -8.49
N LYS A 142 -1.32 -14.08 -7.21
CA LYS A 142 -1.31 -15.08 -6.16
C LYS A 142 -2.69 -15.69 -5.95
N VAL A 143 -3.74 -14.88 -5.92
CA VAL A 143 -5.14 -15.31 -5.80
C VAL A 143 -5.57 -16.14 -7.00
N ALA A 144 -5.15 -15.76 -8.21
CA ALA A 144 -5.47 -16.47 -9.45
C ALA A 144 -4.58 -17.72 -9.69
N HIS A 145 -3.60 -18.01 -8.80
CA HIS A 145 -2.64 -19.09 -8.95
C HIS A 145 -1.87 -19.10 -10.28
N ARG A 146 -1.67 -17.93 -10.91
CA ARG A 146 -1.00 -17.78 -12.20
C ARG A 146 -0.39 -16.39 -12.37
N LYS A 147 0.62 -16.28 -13.26
CA LYS A 147 1.24 -15.01 -13.62
C LYS A 147 0.48 -14.36 -14.80
N THR A 148 -0.67 -13.78 -14.54
CA THR A 148 -1.51 -13.14 -15.57
C THR A 148 -1.34 -11.61 -15.54
N ALA A 149 -1.29 -11.00 -14.35
CA ALA A 149 -1.08 -9.57 -14.21
C ALA A 149 0.43 -9.24 -14.18
N LYS A 150 0.83 -8.15 -14.85
CA LYS A 150 2.22 -7.67 -14.80
C LYS A 150 2.50 -7.08 -13.42
N ALA A 151 3.43 -7.69 -12.70
CA ALA A 151 3.87 -7.25 -11.37
C ALA A 151 5.33 -6.79 -11.46
N GLU A 152 5.57 -5.50 -11.26
CA GLU A 152 6.91 -4.90 -11.12
C GLU A 152 6.84 -3.85 -10.01
N ASP A 153 7.98 -3.61 -9.35
CA ASP A 153 8.11 -2.61 -8.28
C ASP A 153 8.32 -1.18 -8.83
N ARG A 154 7.69 -0.86 -9.98
CA ARG A 154 7.75 0.47 -10.61
C ARG A 154 6.36 1.06 -10.78
N PRO A 155 6.15 2.35 -10.46
CA PRO A 155 4.87 3.01 -10.68
C PRO A 155 4.44 2.97 -12.16
N GLY A 156 3.17 2.64 -12.43
CA GLY A 156 2.58 2.70 -13.78
C GLY A 156 2.78 1.46 -14.65
N VAL A 157 3.11 0.29 -14.07
CA VAL A 157 3.29 -0.98 -14.82
C VAL A 157 1.98 -1.47 -15.42
N THR A 158 0.87 -1.45 -14.67
CA THR A 158 -0.45 -1.77 -15.19
C THR A 158 -0.99 -0.55 -15.95
N ARG A 159 -0.97 -0.59 -17.28
CA ARG A 159 -1.39 0.54 -18.15
C ARG A 159 -2.83 0.45 -18.62
N SER A 160 -3.46 -0.71 -18.52
CA SER A 160 -4.83 -0.96 -18.99
C SER A 160 -5.54 -1.94 -18.06
N LYS A 161 -6.87 -1.90 -18.06
CA LYS A 161 -7.70 -2.88 -17.34
C LYS A 161 -7.50 -4.28 -17.91
N GLN A 162 -7.49 -5.30 -17.03
CA GLN A 162 -7.38 -6.69 -17.41
C GLN A 162 -8.30 -7.56 -16.55
N TRP A 163 -9.08 -8.43 -17.19
CA TRP A 163 -9.86 -9.46 -16.52
C TRP A 163 -8.98 -10.65 -16.14
N VAL A 164 -9.06 -11.08 -14.88
CA VAL A 164 -8.31 -12.20 -14.34
C VAL A 164 -9.27 -13.16 -13.65
N PRO A 165 -9.59 -14.32 -14.23
CA PRO A 165 -10.42 -15.31 -13.57
C PRO A 165 -9.63 -15.96 -12.41
N VAL A 166 -10.29 -16.05 -11.24
CA VAL A 166 -9.80 -16.72 -10.03
C VAL A 166 -10.27 -18.17 -10.03
N ASP A 167 -11.57 -18.37 -10.24
CA ASP A 167 -12.19 -19.68 -10.37
C ASP A 167 -13.36 -19.62 -11.40
N ARG A 168 -14.23 -20.66 -11.40
CA ARG A 168 -15.35 -20.74 -12.36
C ARG A 168 -16.42 -19.66 -12.16
N THR A 169 -16.49 -19.07 -10.96
CA THR A 169 -17.56 -18.15 -10.54
C THR A 169 -17.04 -16.82 -10.00
N LEU A 170 -15.74 -16.56 -10.09
CA LEU A 170 -15.11 -15.33 -9.61
C LEU A 170 -14.05 -14.84 -10.58
N GLU A 171 -14.22 -13.61 -11.02
CA GLU A 171 -13.23 -12.89 -11.84
C GLU A 171 -12.90 -11.52 -11.26
N LEU A 172 -11.63 -11.12 -11.42
CA LEU A 172 -11.11 -9.84 -10.97
C LEU A 172 -10.88 -8.92 -12.16
N LEU A 173 -11.20 -7.64 -11.98
CA LEU A 173 -10.76 -6.59 -12.88
C LEU A 173 -9.54 -5.90 -12.27
N ASP A 174 -8.34 -6.20 -12.81
CA ASP A 174 -7.12 -5.46 -12.46
C ASP A 174 -7.17 -4.07 -13.09
N THR A 175 -6.88 -3.06 -12.28
CA THR A 175 -6.88 -1.65 -12.70
C THR A 175 -5.50 -1.02 -12.46
N PRO A 176 -5.11 -0.01 -13.26
CA PRO A 176 -3.94 0.80 -12.95
C PRO A 176 -4.02 1.38 -11.54
N GLY A 177 -2.87 1.53 -10.89
CA GLY A 177 -2.80 2.23 -9.61
C GLY A 177 -3.24 3.68 -9.75
N ILE A 178 -4.05 4.15 -8.80
CA ILE A 178 -4.60 5.50 -8.83
C ILE A 178 -4.24 6.25 -7.54
N LEU A 179 -3.65 7.44 -7.72
CA LEU A 179 -3.50 8.47 -6.69
C LEU A 179 -4.51 9.58 -6.95
N TRP A 180 -4.62 10.51 -6.03
CA TRP A 180 -5.45 11.72 -6.17
C TRP A 180 -4.59 12.96 -6.50
N PRO A 181 -5.19 14.04 -7.03
CA PRO A 181 -4.43 15.13 -7.65
C PRO A 181 -3.57 15.94 -6.69
N LYS A 182 -3.96 16.04 -5.43
CA LYS A 182 -3.32 16.93 -4.45
C LYS A 182 -3.30 16.28 -3.09
N PHE A 183 -2.14 16.25 -2.46
CA PHE A 183 -1.98 15.84 -1.08
C PHE A 183 -2.06 17.10 -0.21
N ASP A 184 -3.18 17.25 0.51
CA ASP A 184 -3.36 18.39 1.41
C ASP A 184 -2.56 18.19 2.70
N ASP A 185 -2.29 16.94 3.08
CA ASP A 185 -1.48 16.56 4.21
C ASP A 185 -0.06 16.13 3.77
N VAL A 186 0.94 16.81 4.34
CA VAL A 186 2.37 16.54 4.07
C VAL A 186 2.77 15.14 4.55
N GLU A 187 2.21 14.67 5.68
CA GLU A 187 2.52 13.35 6.24
C GLU A 187 2.03 12.22 5.32
N VAL A 188 0.84 12.36 4.76
CA VAL A 188 0.32 11.44 3.72
C VAL A 188 1.29 11.41 2.53
N GLY A 189 1.76 12.57 2.08
CA GLY A 189 2.74 12.66 1.00
C GLY A 189 4.05 11.91 1.30
N LYS A 190 4.59 12.05 2.53
CA LYS A 190 5.78 11.33 3.00
C LYS A 190 5.54 9.81 3.01
N CYS A 191 4.43 9.36 3.58
CA CYS A 191 4.05 7.94 3.63
C CYS A 191 3.97 7.32 2.23
N LEU A 192 3.36 8.01 1.27
CA LEU A 192 3.29 7.58 -0.12
C LEU A 192 4.67 7.53 -0.78
N ALA A 193 5.53 8.47 -0.45
CA ALA A 193 6.90 8.53 -0.93
C ALA A 193 7.76 7.38 -0.38
N PHE A 194 7.69 7.11 0.92
CA PHE A 194 8.40 6.00 1.54
C PHE A 194 8.08 4.67 0.86
N THR A 195 6.82 4.43 0.51
CA THR A 195 6.39 3.19 -0.15
C THR A 195 6.68 3.14 -1.65
N GLY A 196 7.19 4.24 -2.23
CA GLY A 196 7.44 4.35 -3.66
C GLY A 196 6.16 4.46 -4.51
N ALA A 197 5.02 4.83 -3.91
CA ALA A 197 3.80 5.16 -4.65
C ALA A 197 3.97 6.43 -5.49
N ILE A 198 4.84 7.33 -5.04
CA ILE A 198 5.35 8.50 -5.77
C ILE A 198 6.77 8.18 -6.25
N LYS A 199 7.14 8.68 -7.43
CA LYS A 199 8.49 8.46 -8.00
C LYS A 199 9.54 9.27 -7.25
N ASP A 200 10.71 8.68 -7.06
CA ASP A 200 11.84 9.32 -6.39
C ASP A 200 12.38 10.56 -7.13
N ASP A 201 12.24 10.61 -8.46
CA ASP A 201 12.73 11.70 -9.32
C ASP A 201 12.12 13.08 -9.00
N VAL A 202 11.04 13.13 -8.23
CA VAL A 202 10.30 14.36 -7.91
C VAL A 202 10.52 14.84 -6.47
N MET A 203 11.45 14.21 -5.74
CA MET A 203 11.68 14.47 -4.31
C MET A 203 13.17 14.50 -3.96
N ASP A 204 13.49 15.20 -2.89
CA ASP A 204 14.77 15.08 -2.21
C ASP A 204 14.79 13.77 -1.40
N ILE A 205 15.54 12.79 -1.91
CA ILE A 205 15.65 11.45 -1.32
C ILE A 205 16.34 11.49 0.04
N GLU A 206 17.33 12.36 0.21
CA GLU A 206 18.07 12.50 1.45
C GLU A 206 17.17 13.10 2.55
N GLU A 207 16.44 14.16 2.22
CA GLU A 207 15.46 14.74 3.12
C GLU A 207 14.38 13.73 3.51
N LEU A 208 13.85 12.96 2.53
CA LEU A 208 12.87 11.91 2.77
C LEU A 208 13.42 10.83 3.71
N ALA A 209 14.67 10.41 3.50
CA ALA A 209 15.33 9.42 4.34
C ALA A 209 15.57 9.92 5.77
N CYS A 210 15.88 11.22 5.93
CA CYS A 210 16.00 11.84 7.26
C CYS A 210 14.67 11.76 8.03
N TYR A 211 13.54 12.07 7.39
CA TYR A 211 12.23 11.91 8.04
C TYR A 211 11.94 10.46 8.47
N LEU A 212 12.28 9.49 7.62
CA LEU A 212 12.10 8.08 7.96
C LEU A 212 13.01 7.65 9.13
N MET A 213 14.28 8.06 9.12
CA MET A 213 15.22 7.81 10.24
C MET A 213 14.72 8.41 11.54
N GLU A 214 14.22 9.63 11.50
CA GLU A 214 13.69 10.32 12.68
C GLU A 214 12.46 9.61 13.24
N TYR A 215 11.54 9.20 12.39
CA TYR A 215 10.37 8.42 12.80
C TYR A 215 10.78 7.09 13.43
N LEU A 216 11.69 6.34 12.77
CA LEU A 216 12.19 5.07 13.30
C LEU A 216 12.95 5.25 14.60
N GLY A 217 13.75 6.31 14.73
CA GLY A 217 14.48 6.62 15.97
C GLY A 217 13.56 6.88 17.15
N ARG A 218 12.41 7.53 16.92
CA ARG A 218 11.42 7.83 17.97
C ARG A 218 10.57 6.64 18.38
N HIS A 219 10.15 5.81 17.42
CA HIS A 219 9.12 4.79 17.65
C HIS A 219 9.65 3.36 17.59
N TYR A 220 10.79 3.14 16.93
CA TYR A 220 11.33 1.81 16.61
C TYR A 220 12.87 1.82 16.66
N ALA A 221 13.46 2.43 17.68
CA ALA A 221 14.91 2.58 17.83
C ALA A 221 15.67 1.24 17.71
N ASP A 222 15.07 0.17 18.24
CA ASP A 222 15.63 -1.19 18.17
C ASP A 222 15.89 -1.64 16.74
N ILE A 223 15.03 -1.25 15.80
CA ILE A 223 15.20 -1.56 14.37
C ILE A 223 16.50 -0.96 13.82
N LEU A 224 16.81 0.30 14.18
CA LEU A 224 18.03 0.97 13.75
C LEU A 224 19.25 0.33 14.38
N THR A 225 19.17 0.00 15.68
CA THR A 225 20.24 -0.69 16.40
C THR A 225 20.52 -2.07 15.81
N GLU A 226 19.49 -2.86 15.56
CA GLU A 226 19.66 -4.20 14.99
C GLU A 226 20.17 -4.17 13.55
N ARG A 227 19.61 -3.28 12.71
CA ARG A 227 19.90 -3.26 11.27
C ARG A 227 21.18 -2.56 10.93
N TYR A 228 21.44 -1.39 11.53
CA TYR A 228 22.57 -0.52 11.19
C TYR A 228 23.68 -0.51 12.24
N LYS A 229 23.46 -1.15 13.39
CA LYS A 229 24.40 -1.20 14.52
C LYS A 229 24.77 0.20 15.01
N ILE A 230 23.77 1.07 15.07
CA ILE A 230 23.91 2.43 15.60
C ILE A 230 23.12 2.56 16.90
N ASP A 231 23.60 3.42 17.78
CA ASP A 231 22.88 3.83 18.98
C ASP A 231 22.04 5.07 18.63
N VAL A 232 20.80 5.07 19.10
CA VAL A 232 19.89 6.22 19.01
C VAL A 232 19.96 6.96 20.34
N GLU A 233 20.46 8.20 20.30
CA GLU A 233 20.63 9.05 21.47
C GLU A 233 19.53 10.10 21.55
N GLU A 234 19.26 10.61 22.73
CA GLU A 234 18.31 11.71 22.93
C GLU A 234 18.81 12.97 22.18
N GLY A 235 17.95 13.52 21.32
CA GLY A 235 18.28 14.68 20.49
C GLY A 235 18.83 14.36 19.11
N ASP A 236 19.09 13.09 18.77
CA ASP A 236 19.46 12.73 17.41
C ASP A 236 18.36 13.12 16.40
N MET A 237 18.74 13.91 15.42
CA MET A 237 17.90 14.23 14.26
C MET A 237 18.04 13.17 13.16
N GLY A 238 17.11 13.15 12.22
CA GLY A 238 17.14 12.17 11.11
C GLY A 238 18.45 12.18 10.33
N TYR A 239 19.07 13.35 10.13
CA TYR A 239 20.38 13.47 9.47
C TYR A 239 21.52 12.86 10.28
N ASP A 240 21.49 12.99 11.61
CA ASP A 240 22.50 12.40 12.49
C ASP A 240 22.44 10.88 12.42
N LEU A 241 21.23 10.32 12.51
CA LEU A 241 20.98 8.88 12.40
C LEU A 241 21.39 8.34 11.02
N LEU A 242 21.05 9.06 9.93
CA LEU A 242 21.44 8.70 8.58
C LEU A 242 22.97 8.69 8.43
N THR A 243 23.65 9.69 8.98
CA THR A 243 25.11 9.81 9.00
C THR A 243 25.77 8.70 9.82
N LYS A 244 25.24 8.41 11.04
CA LYS A 244 25.71 7.29 11.87
C LYS A 244 25.61 5.97 11.10
N ALA A 245 24.47 5.72 10.45
CA ALA A 245 24.24 4.49 9.66
C ALA A 245 25.16 4.40 8.45
N GLY A 246 25.34 5.47 7.68
CA GLY A 246 26.24 5.53 6.53
C GLY A 246 27.69 5.27 6.92
N ARG A 247 28.14 5.83 8.05
CA ARG A 247 29.48 5.60 8.60
C ARG A 247 29.68 4.13 9.00
N LYS A 248 28.72 3.52 9.66
CA LYS A 248 28.76 2.08 10.03
C LYS A 248 28.80 1.16 8.83
N ARG A 249 28.15 1.57 7.73
CA ARG A 249 28.18 0.85 6.43
C ARG A 249 29.45 1.12 5.62
N GLY A 250 30.33 2.02 6.07
CA GLY A 250 31.55 2.38 5.35
C GLY A 250 31.30 3.19 4.09
N PHE A 251 30.17 3.91 4.00
CA PHE A 251 29.85 4.78 2.87
C PHE A 251 30.56 6.12 3.05
N LEU A 252 31.85 6.15 2.67
CA LEU A 252 32.69 7.33 2.82
C LEU A 252 33.09 7.88 1.44
N MET A 253 33.04 9.19 1.32
CA MET A 253 33.59 9.96 0.18
C MET A 253 35.01 10.39 0.44
N ARG A 254 35.64 11.07 -0.53
CA ARG A 254 36.96 11.68 -0.35
C ARG A 254 36.90 12.71 0.77
N GLY A 255 37.82 12.65 1.72
CA GLY A 255 37.82 13.53 2.91
C GLY A 255 37.14 12.93 4.12
N ALA A 256 36.78 11.65 4.10
CA ALA A 256 36.10 10.93 5.19
C ALA A 256 34.70 11.46 5.53
N GLU A 257 34.10 12.24 4.65
CA GLU A 257 32.68 12.61 4.72
C GLU A 257 31.79 11.39 4.42
N VAL A 258 30.62 11.33 5.04
CA VAL A 258 29.68 10.23 4.83
C VAL A 258 28.86 10.50 3.56
N ASP A 259 28.74 9.51 2.69
CA ASP A 259 27.84 9.51 1.54
C ASP A 259 26.40 9.25 2.02
N THR A 260 25.75 10.30 2.50
CA THR A 260 24.39 10.27 3.06
C THR A 260 23.35 10.01 1.98
N GLU A 261 23.56 10.49 0.74
CA GLU A 261 22.67 10.22 -0.39
C GLU A 261 22.61 8.71 -0.72
N ARG A 262 23.77 8.04 -0.74
CA ARG A 262 23.86 6.60 -0.92
C ARG A 262 23.15 5.85 0.22
N MET A 263 23.33 6.30 1.47
CA MET A 263 22.66 5.71 2.62
C MET A 263 21.14 5.90 2.54
N ALA A 264 20.67 7.06 2.11
CA ALA A 264 19.27 7.38 1.91
C ALA A 264 18.61 6.43 0.91
N ARG A 265 19.22 6.22 -0.25
CA ARG A 265 18.71 5.27 -1.25
C ARG A 265 18.60 3.85 -0.69
N ILE A 266 19.62 3.40 0.04
CA ILE A 266 19.63 2.07 0.66
C ILE A 266 18.55 1.95 1.73
N LEU A 267 18.36 2.96 2.59
CA LEU A 267 17.31 2.97 3.61
C LEU A 267 15.93 2.81 2.97
N LEU A 268 15.62 3.60 1.95
CA LEU A 268 14.32 3.53 1.27
C LEU A 268 14.12 2.19 0.54
N ASP A 269 15.15 1.64 -0.09
CA ASP A 269 15.09 0.32 -0.71
C ASP A 269 14.87 -0.79 0.32
N GLU A 270 15.53 -0.70 1.48
CA GLU A 270 15.36 -1.66 2.58
C GLU A 270 13.97 -1.55 3.21
N PHE A 271 13.44 -0.33 3.36
CA PHE A 271 12.05 -0.10 3.78
C PHE A 271 11.06 -0.74 2.80
N ARG A 272 11.18 -0.42 1.52
CA ARG A 272 10.31 -0.93 0.45
C ARG A 272 10.38 -2.46 0.31
N GLY A 273 11.58 -3.00 0.51
CA GLY A 273 11.85 -4.43 0.47
C GLY A 273 11.50 -5.21 1.74
N GLY A 274 11.07 -4.52 2.83
CA GLY A 274 10.74 -5.16 4.11
C GLY A 274 11.95 -5.72 4.87
N LYS A 275 13.14 -5.15 4.65
CA LYS A 275 14.40 -5.60 5.27
C LYS A 275 14.70 -4.93 6.61
N LEU A 276 13.93 -3.89 6.97
CA LEU A 276 14.13 -3.15 8.22
C LEU A 276 13.46 -3.81 9.42
N GLY A 277 12.48 -4.69 9.20
CA GLY A 277 11.67 -5.28 10.25
C GLY A 277 10.19 -5.01 10.04
N ARG A 278 9.41 -5.13 11.13
CA ARG A 278 7.95 -4.96 11.11
C ARG A 278 7.57 -3.70 11.87
N PHE A 279 6.99 -2.73 11.17
CA PHE A 279 6.53 -1.48 11.76
C PHE A 279 5.43 -0.83 10.91
N THR A 280 4.64 0.04 11.53
CA THR A 280 3.56 0.80 10.90
C THR A 280 3.79 2.28 11.18
N LEU A 281 3.66 3.12 10.16
CA LEU A 281 3.91 4.57 10.24
C LEU A 281 2.67 5.37 10.67
N GLU A 282 1.54 4.70 10.85
CA GLU A 282 0.27 5.31 11.19
C GLU A 282 -0.42 4.49 12.27
N THR A 283 -0.85 5.14 13.35
CA THR A 283 -1.62 4.49 14.41
C THR A 283 -3.10 4.85 14.32
N VAL A 284 -3.98 3.93 14.77
CA VAL A 284 -5.41 4.21 14.82
C VAL A 284 -5.72 5.32 15.83
N GLU A 285 -4.92 5.45 16.88
CA GLU A 285 -5.09 6.47 17.93
C GLU A 285 -4.91 7.89 17.37
N GLU A 286 -3.94 8.11 16.45
CA GLU A 286 -3.71 9.39 15.78
C GLU A 286 -4.89 9.84 14.89
N VAL A 287 -5.72 8.91 14.44
CA VAL A 287 -6.86 9.18 13.55
C VAL A 287 -8.15 9.40 14.31
N GLN A 288 -8.26 8.90 15.55
CA GLN A 288 -9.45 8.99 16.39
C GLN A 288 -9.42 10.17 17.38
N GLY A 289 -8.24 10.77 17.62
CA GLY A 289 -8.03 11.96 18.45
C GLY A 289 -8.24 13.23 17.66
#